data_3f74872038cf0364b9b3674ecdfb166b
#
_entry.id   3f74872038cf0364b9b3674ecdfb166b
#
_cell.length_a   1.000
_cell.length_b   1.000
_cell.length_c   1.000
_cell.angle_alpha   90.00
_cell.angle_beta   90.00
_cell.angle_gamma   90.00
#
_symmetry.space_group_name_H-M   'P 1'
#
loop_
_entity.id
_entity.type
_entity.pdbx_description
1 polymer ?
#
loop_
_entity_poly.entity_id
_entity_poly.type
_entity_poly.pdbx_seq_one_letter_code
_entity_poly.pdbx_strand_id
1 'polypeptide(L)'
;MTYKGYLIDLDGTIYKGKERIPAGEAFVHQLQERQIPYLFVTNNTTRTPEMVQEMLAGQFNIETPLDTIYTATLATIDYMVDMNLGKTAYVIGDVGLKHAIAEAGFVEDTVNPAYVVVGLDWEVDYEKFSIATLAIQKGAHFIGTNPDLNIPTERGMMPGAGALNALIEAATRVKPTFIGKPNAIIMDKAIAHLGLERGEIGRAHV
;
A
#
# COMPACT_ATOMS: atom_id res chain seq x y z
N MET A 1 16.93 -1.65 24.77
CA MET A 1 16.53 -2.85 24.00
C MET A 1 17.01 -2.65 22.57
N THR A 2 17.71 -3.63 22.03
CA THR A 2 18.15 -3.57 20.63
C THR A 2 17.09 -4.31 19.82
N TYR A 3 16.44 -3.62 18.88
CA TYR A 3 15.49 -4.24 17.98
C TYR A 3 16.20 -5.21 17.05
N LYS A 4 15.51 -6.29 16.65
CA LYS A 4 16.04 -7.32 15.74
C LYS A 4 15.76 -6.99 14.26
N GLY A 5 14.82 -6.10 13.98
CA GLY A 5 14.49 -5.64 12.64
C GLY A 5 13.77 -4.31 12.65
N TYR A 6 13.61 -3.69 11.49
CA TYR A 6 13.00 -2.37 11.35
C TYR A 6 11.97 -2.30 10.23
N LEU A 7 10.85 -1.62 10.48
CA LEU A 7 9.92 -1.18 9.46
C LEU A 7 10.12 0.32 9.24
N ILE A 8 10.43 0.70 8.01
CA ILE A 8 10.86 2.04 7.62
C ILE A 8 9.83 2.62 6.65
N ASP A 9 9.26 3.77 6.99
CA ASP A 9 8.45 4.53 6.04
C ASP A 9 9.35 5.20 4.98
N LEU A 10 8.79 5.51 3.84
CA LEU A 10 9.51 6.17 2.75
C LEU A 10 9.29 7.68 2.77
N ASP A 11 8.04 8.13 2.58
CA ASP A 11 7.72 9.56 2.51
C ASP A 11 7.73 10.20 3.90
N GLY A 12 8.55 11.22 4.06
CA GLY A 12 8.82 11.85 5.36
C GLY A 12 9.94 11.18 6.16
N THR A 13 10.49 10.04 5.74
CA THR A 13 11.58 9.33 6.44
C THR A 13 12.85 9.22 5.59
N ILE A 14 12.73 8.78 4.35
CA ILE A 14 13.86 8.71 3.40
C ILE A 14 13.89 9.96 2.53
N TYR A 15 12.72 10.46 2.16
CA TYR A 15 12.57 11.68 1.36
C TYR A 15 11.28 12.42 1.74
N LYS A 16 11.19 13.68 1.31
CA LYS A 16 9.97 14.50 1.35
C LYS A 16 9.73 15.09 -0.04
N GLY A 17 8.81 14.51 -0.79
CA GLY A 17 8.66 14.81 -2.21
C GLY A 17 9.93 14.45 -2.99
N LYS A 18 10.70 15.45 -3.47
CA LYS A 18 11.99 15.27 -4.16
C LYS A 18 13.21 15.53 -3.25
N GLU A 19 12.99 16.00 -2.03
CA GLU A 19 14.08 16.32 -1.09
C GLU A 19 14.55 15.08 -0.35
N ARG A 20 15.87 14.87 -0.31
CA ARG A 20 16.51 13.79 0.44
C ARG A 20 16.49 14.07 1.93
N ILE A 21 16.35 13.02 2.74
CA ILE A 21 16.53 13.07 4.20
C ILE A 21 17.80 12.28 4.54
N PRO A 22 18.98 12.92 4.62
CA PRO A 22 20.26 12.23 4.78
C PRO A 22 20.33 11.32 6.01
N ALA A 23 19.61 11.70 7.08
CA ALA A 23 19.56 10.87 8.30
C ALA A 23 18.86 9.53 8.05
N GLY A 24 17.82 9.50 7.22
CA GLY A 24 17.13 8.27 6.81
C GLY A 24 18.03 7.36 5.98
N GLU A 25 18.73 7.93 4.99
CA GLU A 25 19.71 7.19 4.18
C GLU A 25 20.83 6.60 5.04
N ALA A 26 21.43 7.42 5.91
CA ALA A 26 22.49 6.96 6.82
C ALA A 26 22.00 5.84 7.76
N PHE A 27 20.76 5.91 8.21
CA PHE A 27 20.16 4.88 9.05
C PHE A 27 20.05 3.56 8.29
N VAL A 28 19.56 3.58 7.04
CA VAL A 28 19.45 2.36 6.20
C VAL A 28 20.83 1.76 5.97
N HIS A 29 21.85 2.55 5.62
CA HIS A 29 23.22 2.07 5.45
C HIS A 29 23.77 1.40 6.71
N GLN A 30 23.50 1.98 7.91
CA GLN A 30 23.89 1.34 9.18
C GLN A 30 23.20 -0.01 9.41
N LEU A 31 21.93 -0.17 8.99
CA LEU A 31 21.26 -1.46 9.08
C LEU A 31 21.90 -2.48 8.14
N GLN A 32 22.22 -2.07 6.91
CA GLN A 32 22.89 -2.91 5.91
C GLN A 32 24.27 -3.37 6.39
N GLU A 33 25.11 -2.43 6.87
CA GLU A 33 26.44 -2.75 7.42
C GLU A 33 26.37 -3.73 8.59
N ARG A 34 25.34 -3.62 9.43
CA ARG A 34 25.15 -4.48 10.60
C ARG A 34 24.35 -5.75 10.30
N GLN A 35 23.92 -5.93 9.06
CA GLN A 35 23.07 -7.05 8.63
C GLN A 35 21.78 -7.18 9.46
N ILE A 36 21.20 -6.04 9.86
CA ILE A 36 19.92 -5.99 10.59
C ILE A 36 18.80 -6.00 9.56
N PRO A 37 17.83 -6.94 9.65
CA PRO A 37 16.71 -7.00 8.74
C PRO A 37 15.86 -5.73 8.77
N TYR A 38 15.38 -5.29 7.61
CA TYR A 38 14.45 -4.17 7.50
C TYR A 38 13.50 -4.34 6.33
N LEU A 39 12.37 -3.64 6.39
CA LEU A 39 11.41 -3.51 5.30
C LEU A 39 11.01 -2.06 5.14
N PHE A 40 11.02 -1.58 3.92
CA PHE A 40 10.34 -0.34 3.56
C PHE A 40 8.85 -0.61 3.45
N VAL A 41 8.03 0.16 4.19
CA VAL A 41 6.58 -0.01 4.23
C VAL A 41 5.90 1.28 3.79
N THR A 42 5.25 1.24 2.62
CA THR A 42 4.64 2.43 2.01
C THR A 42 3.15 2.24 1.71
N ASN A 43 2.36 3.32 1.89
CA ASN A 43 0.96 3.38 1.47
C ASN A 43 0.79 3.58 -0.04
N ASN A 44 1.86 3.90 -0.75
CA ASN A 44 1.80 4.16 -2.19
C ASN A 44 1.42 2.90 -2.96
N THR A 45 0.41 3.01 -3.84
CA THR A 45 -0.09 1.94 -4.71
C THR A 45 0.11 2.23 -6.20
N THR A 46 0.70 3.39 -6.54
CA THR A 46 0.93 3.78 -7.95
C THR A 46 2.31 3.36 -8.46
N ARG A 47 3.21 2.92 -7.56
CA ARG A 47 4.55 2.41 -7.91
C ARG A 47 4.66 0.94 -7.58
N THR A 48 5.24 0.17 -8.51
CA THR A 48 5.61 -1.22 -8.23
C THR A 48 6.85 -1.28 -7.31
N PRO A 49 7.11 -2.41 -6.64
CA PRO A 49 8.34 -2.58 -5.86
C PRO A 49 9.61 -2.29 -6.66
N GLU A 50 9.67 -2.68 -7.95
CA GLU A 50 10.80 -2.42 -8.85
C GLU A 50 11.00 -0.92 -9.07
N MET A 51 9.92 -0.17 -9.33
CA MET A 51 9.99 1.29 -9.48
C MET A 51 10.46 1.98 -8.20
N VAL A 52 10.06 1.46 -7.04
CA VAL A 52 10.54 1.96 -5.74
C VAL A 52 12.02 1.64 -5.56
N GLN A 53 12.46 0.43 -5.90
CA GLN A 53 13.87 0.01 -5.84
C GLN A 53 14.75 0.90 -6.72
N GLU A 54 14.37 1.10 -7.98
CA GLU A 54 15.08 1.97 -8.92
C GLU A 54 15.16 3.41 -8.42
N MET A 55 14.07 3.93 -7.86
CA MET A 55 14.02 5.26 -7.28
C MET A 55 14.97 5.38 -6.07
N LEU A 56 14.98 4.40 -5.16
CA LEU A 56 15.83 4.38 -3.98
C LEU A 56 17.31 4.35 -4.38
N ALA A 57 17.68 3.52 -5.35
CA ALA A 57 19.04 3.44 -5.86
C ALA A 57 19.46 4.73 -6.59
N GLY A 58 18.64 5.20 -7.53
CA GLY A 58 19.00 6.32 -8.43
C GLY A 58 18.93 7.69 -7.78
N GLN A 59 18.00 7.91 -6.83
CA GLN A 59 17.77 9.25 -6.27
C GLN A 59 18.25 9.39 -4.81
N PHE A 60 18.26 8.29 -4.05
CA PHE A 60 18.52 8.32 -2.61
C PHE A 60 19.74 7.50 -2.19
N ASN A 61 20.52 6.98 -3.15
CA ASN A 61 21.73 6.20 -2.91
C ASN A 61 21.52 4.99 -1.96
N ILE A 62 20.33 4.38 -2.04
CA ILE A 62 19.97 3.18 -1.27
C ILE A 62 19.79 2.03 -2.24
N GLU A 63 20.81 1.17 -2.36
CA GLU A 63 20.67 -0.10 -3.04
C GLU A 63 20.09 -1.12 -2.06
N THR A 64 18.98 -1.76 -2.44
CA THR A 64 18.28 -2.69 -1.56
C THR A 64 17.67 -3.84 -2.37
N PRO A 65 17.59 -5.06 -1.82
CA PRO A 65 16.88 -6.17 -2.45
C PRO A 65 15.38 -5.87 -2.63
N LEU A 66 14.78 -6.43 -3.67
CA LEU A 66 13.37 -6.17 -4.00
C LEU A 66 12.42 -6.63 -2.88
N ASP A 67 12.73 -7.73 -2.22
CA ASP A 67 11.97 -8.30 -1.11
C ASP A 67 11.99 -7.45 0.18
N THR A 68 12.80 -6.40 0.22
CA THR A 68 12.78 -5.40 1.29
C THR A 68 11.75 -4.28 1.08
N ILE A 69 10.97 -4.32 0.01
CA ILE A 69 9.98 -3.29 -0.33
C ILE A 69 8.57 -3.87 -0.21
N TYR A 70 7.82 -3.40 0.78
CA TYR A 70 6.47 -3.87 1.07
C TYR A 70 5.46 -2.73 0.91
N THR A 71 4.66 -2.81 -0.14
CA THR A 71 3.69 -1.76 -0.51
C THR A 71 2.29 -2.09 0.00
N ALA A 72 1.42 -1.08 0.07
CA ALA A 72 0.00 -1.31 0.36
C ALA A 72 -0.67 -2.23 -0.70
N THR A 73 -0.15 -2.26 -1.93
CA THR A 73 -0.59 -3.21 -2.97
C THR A 73 -0.31 -4.66 -2.56
N LEU A 74 0.93 -4.98 -2.16
CA LEU A 74 1.30 -6.33 -1.71
C LEU A 74 0.51 -6.73 -0.46
N ALA A 75 0.39 -5.82 0.51
CA ALA A 75 -0.40 -6.07 1.71
C ALA A 75 -1.89 -6.31 1.41
N THR A 76 -2.44 -5.64 0.39
CA THR A 76 -3.82 -5.85 -0.07
C THR A 76 -3.98 -7.25 -0.67
N ILE A 77 -3.04 -7.67 -1.51
CA ILE A 77 -3.03 -9.01 -2.10
C ILE A 77 -2.93 -10.08 -1.02
N ASP A 78 -1.99 -9.95 -0.08
CA ASP A 78 -1.83 -10.89 1.03
C ASP A 78 -3.10 -10.97 1.90
N TYR A 79 -3.76 -9.83 2.11
CA TYR A 79 -5.04 -9.80 2.83
C TYR A 79 -6.14 -10.54 2.06
N MET A 80 -6.27 -10.32 0.74
CA MET A 80 -7.27 -10.99 -0.10
C MET A 80 -7.04 -12.50 -0.16
N VAL A 81 -5.77 -12.92 -0.22
CA VAL A 81 -5.38 -14.36 -0.20
C VAL A 81 -5.78 -15.01 1.11
N ASP A 82 -5.49 -14.36 2.25
CA ASP A 82 -5.84 -14.88 3.57
C ASP A 82 -7.35 -14.95 3.81
N MET A 83 -8.09 -13.94 3.36
CA MET A 83 -9.55 -13.91 3.47
C MET A 83 -10.23 -15.01 2.65
N ASN A 84 -9.64 -15.37 1.52
CA ASN A 84 -10.07 -16.48 0.65
C ASN A 84 -11.58 -16.49 0.32
N LEU A 85 -12.17 -15.31 0.04
CA LEU A 85 -13.60 -15.17 -0.30
C LEU A 85 -13.91 -15.49 -1.76
N GLY A 86 -12.89 -15.65 -2.61
CA GLY A 86 -12.99 -15.95 -4.04
C GLY A 86 -11.78 -15.43 -4.81
N LYS A 87 -11.81 -15.63 -6.12
CA LYS A 87 -10.72 -15.22 -7.03
C LYS A 87 -11.14 -14.14 -8.02
N THR A 88 -12.22 -13.40 -7.72
CA THR A 88 -12.70 -12.31 -8.56
C THR A 88 -12.60 -10.98 -7.81
N ALA A 89 -12.19 -9.93 -8.51
CA ALA A 89 -12.06 -8.58 -7.94
C ALA A 89 -12.49 -7.52 -8.94
N TYR A 90 -13.12 -6.45 -8.46
CA TYR A 90 -13.22 -5.19 -9.19
C TYR A 90 -12.28 -4.17 -8.57
N VAL A 91 -11.44 -3.54 -9.39
CA VAL A 91 -10.37 -2.67 -8.89
C VAL A 91 -10.50 -1.25 -9.45
N ILE A 92 -10.71 -0.27 -8.57
CA ILE A 92 -10.47 1.14 -8.84
C ILE A 92 -9.05 1.43 -8.39
N GLY A 93 -8.17 1.77 -9.34
CA GLY A 93 -6.75 2.00 -9.05
C GLY A 93 -5.94 2.19 -10.32
N ASP A 94 -4.71 2.62 -10.14
CA ASP A 94 -3.75 2.77 -11.22
C ASP A 94 -3.37 1.40 -11.82
N VAL A 95 -2.77 1.42 -13.00
CA VAL A 95 -2.36 0.22 -13.77
C VAL A 95 -1.51 -0.73 -12.92
N GLY A 96 -0.61 -0.20 -12.09
CA GLY A 96 0.25 -1.02 -11.21
C GLY A 96 -0.55 -1.85 -10.20
N LEU A 97 -1.58 -1.28 -9.56
CA LEU A 97 -2.43 -2.00 -8.61
C LEU A 97 -3.24 -3.09 -9.32
N LYS A 98 -3.84 -2.77 -10.46
CA LYS A 98 -4.63 -3.72 -11.26
C LYS A 98 -3.78 -4.90 -11.74
N HIS A 99 -2.59 -4.59 -12.25
CA HIS A 99 -1.66 -5.60 -12.75
C HIS A 99 -1.21 -6.55 -11.64
N ALA A 100 -0.79 -6.03 -10.50
CA ALA A 100 -0.34 -6.84 -9.38
C ALA A 100 -1.45 -7.77 -8.83
N ILE A 101 -2.70 -7.29 -8.76
CA ILE A 101 -3.85 -8.10 -8.34
C ILE A 101 -4.12 -9.21 -9.37
N ALA A 102 -4.02 -8.92 -10.67
CA ALA A 102 -4.18 -9.90 -11.74
C ALA A 102 -3.07 -10.97 -11.72
N GLU A 103 -1.80 -10.58 -11.54
CA GLU A 103 -0.67 -11.51 -11.41
C GLU A 103 -0.78 -12.42 -10.19
N ALA A 104 -1.43 -11.95 -9.11
CA ALA A 104 -1.74 -12.76 -7.93
C ALA A 104 -2.89 -13.76 -8.17
N GLY A 105 -3.42 -13.83 -9.41
CA GLY A 105 -4.43 -14.79 -9.84
C GLY A 105 -5.86 -14.36 -9.56
N PHE A 106 -6.12 -13.08 -9.34
CA PHE A 106 -7.49 -12.55 -9.27
C PHE A 106 -7.95 -12.09 -10.66
N VAL A 107 -9.17 -12.48 -11.01
CA VAL A 107 -9.79 -12.15 -12.31
C VAL A 107 -10.71 -10.95 -12.13
N GLU A 108 -10.66 -10.01 -13.07
CA GLU A 108 -11.58 -8.87 -13.06
C GLU A 108 -13.02 -9.31 -13.27
N ASP A 109 -13.91 -8.84 -12.42
CA ASP A 109 -15.37 -9.06 -12.53
C ASP A 109 -16.10 -7.76 -12.17
N THR A 110 -16.85 -7.22 -13.13
CA THR A 110 -17.63 -5.97 -12.98
C THR A 110 -19.07 -6.23 -12.50
N VAL A 111 -19.50 -7.49 -12.43
CA VAL A 111 -20.89 -7.86 -12.17
C VAL A 111 -21.11 -8.41 -10.76
N ASN A 112 -20.25 -9.35 -10.35
CA ASN A 112 -20.37 -10.02 -9.05
C ASN A 112 -19.00 -10.40 -8.46
N PRO A 113 -18.08 -9.43 -8.26
CA PRO A 113 -16.78 -9.70 -7.71
C PRO A 113 -16.87 -10.14 -6.24
N ALA A 114 -15.92 -10.97 -5.79
CA ALA A 114 -15.76 -11.29 -4.38
C ALA A 114 -15.21 -10.08 -3.60
N TYR A 115 -14.36 -9.28 -4.26
CA TYR A 115 -13.72 -8.10 -3.67
C TYR A 115 -13.94 -6.86 -4.54
N VAL A 116 -14.15 -5.71 -3.88
CA VAL A 116 -13.97 -4.38 -4.49
C VAL A 116 -12.78 -3.74 -3.82
N VAL A 117 -11.72 -3.48 -4.59
CA VAL A 117 -10.49 -2.85 -4.12
C VAL A 117 -10.40 -1.43 -4.65
N VAL A 118 -10.22 -0.46 -3.74
CA VAL A 118 -10.15 0.95 -4.10
C VAL A 118 -8.84 1.56 -3.62
N GLY A 119 -7.98 1.89 -4.58
CA GLY A 119 -6.75 2.64 -4.43
C GLY A 119 -6.85 3.99 -5.13
N LEU A 120 -5.70 4.66 -5.31
CA LEU A 120 -5.63 5.88 -6.10
C LEU A 120 -5.78 5.57 -7.59
N ASP A 121 -6.70 6.24 -8.25
CA ASP A 121 -6.95 6.18 -9.69
C ASP A 121 -7.05 7.60 -10.25
N TRP A 122 -6.11 7.98 -11.12
CA TRP A 122 -6.07 9.30 -11.73
C TRP A 122 -7.14 9.50 -12.81
N GLU A 123 -7.71 8.41 -13.31
CA GLU A 123 -8.70 8.39 -14.38
C GLU A 123 -10.06 7.87 -13.88
N VAL A 124 -10.34 8.04 -12.58
CA VAL A 124 -11.61 7.61 -12.00
C VAL A 124 -12.77 8.41 -12.58
N ASP A 125 -13.86 7.70 -12.88
CA ASP A 125 -15.08 8.27 -13.43
C ASP A 125 -16.34 7.77 -12.68
N TYR A 126 -17.50 8.28 -13.09
CA TYR A 126 -18.77 7.93 -12.46
C TYR A 126 -19.14 6.45 -12.65
N GLU A 127 -18.78 5.85 -13.80
CA GLU A 127 -19.08 4.45 -14.10
C GLU A 127 -18.29 3.52 -13.19
N LYS A 128 -17.00 3.80 -12.98
CA LYS A 128 -16.17 3.03 -12.05
C LYS A 128 -16.76 3.05 -10.63
N PHE A 129 -17.21 4.21 -10.14
CA PHE A 129 -17.88 4.33 -8.86
C PHE A 129 -19.21 3.59 -8.80
N SER A 130 -19.98 3.61 -9.90
CA SER A 130 -21.26 2.92 -10.00
C SER A 130 -21.09 1.42 -9.88
N ILE A 131 -20.15 0.84 -10.64
CA ILE A 131 -19.83 -0.59 -10.60
C ILE A 131 -19.41 -1.00 -9.18
N ALA A 132 -18.46 -0.28 -8.57
CA ALA A 132 -18.01 -0.54 -7.20
C ALA A 132 -19.16 -0.49 -6.19
N THR A 133 -19.97 0.56 -6.26
CA THR A 133 -21.13 0.76 -5.37
C THR A 133 -22.12 -0.41 -5.48
N LEU A 134 -22.52 -0.78 -6.69
CA LEU A 134 -23.46 -1.86 -6.94
C LEU A 134 -22.90 -3.22 -6.49
N ALA A 135 -21.62 -3.49 -6.72
CA ALA A 135 -20.96 -4.71 -6.28
C ALA A 135 -20.93 -4.82 -4.74
N ILE A 136 -20.59 -3.73 -4.03
CA ILE A 136 -20.57 -3.69 -2.57
C ILE A 136 -21.99 -3.89 -2.00
N GLN A 137 -23.01 -3.27 -2.59
CA GLN A 137 -24.41 -3.46 -2.18
C GLN A 137 -24.89 -4.91 -2.36
N LYS A 138 -24.28 -5.66 -3.29
CA LYS A 138 -24.54 -7.09 -3.48
C LYS A 138 -23.74 -7.99 -2.54
N GLY A 139 -22.85 -7.43 -1.72
CA GLY A 139 -22.10 -8.16 -0.70
C GLY A 139 -20.60 -8.37 -1.03
N ALA A 140 -20.06 -7.77 -2.08
CA ALA A 140 -18.63 -7.79 -2.32
C ALA A 140 -17.86 -7.19 -1.14
N HIS A 141 -16.73 -7.80 -0.76
CA HIS A 141 -15.91 -7.31 0.33
C HIS A 141 -15.18 -6.01 -0.07
N PHE A 142 -15.45 -4.92 0.65
CA PHE A 142 -14.93 -3.60 0.34
C PHE A 142 -13.56 -3.37 1.00
N ILE A 143 -12.52 -3.18 0.19
CA ILE A 143 -11.14 -2.94 0.62
C ILE A 143 -10.69 -1.56 0.14
N GLY A 144 -10.17 -0.74 1.06
CA GLY A 144 -9.43 0.47 0.77
C GLY A 144 -7.93 0.22 0.91
N THR A 145 -7.13 0.53 -0.10
CA THR A 145 -5.68 0.30 -0.02
C THR A 145 -5.01 1.14 1.07
N ASN A 146 -5.47 2.37 1.28
CA ASN A 146 -5.03 3.24 2.36
C ASN A 146 -6.09 4.31 2.66
N PRO A 147 -6.08 4.93 3.87
CA PRO A 147 -7.06 5.93 4.28
C PRO A 147 -6.68 7.37 3.93
N ASP A 148 -5.61 7.61 3.18
CA ASP A 148 -5.07 8.95 2.93
C ASP A 148 -6.08 9.78 2.12
N LEU A 149 -6.68 10.78 2.76
CA LEU A 149 -7.70 11.63 2.14
C LEU A 149 -7.10 12.57 1.08
N ASN A 150 -5.84 12.95 1.27
CA ASN A 150 -5.15 13.87 0.40
C ASN A 150 -3.76 13.35 0.05
N ILE A 151 -3.28 13.72 -1.12
CA ILE A 151 -1.91 13.52 -1.56
C ILE A 151 -1.29 14.85 -1.95
N PRO A 152 -0.05 15.14 -1.55
CA PRO A 152 0.68 16.33 -1.99
C PRO A 152 1.13 16.16 -3.44
N THR A 153 0.87 17.15 -4.26
CA THR A 153 1.32 17.23 -5.66
C THR A 153 1.90 18.59 -5.96
N GLU A 154 2.54 18.76 -7.12
CA GLU A 154 3.02 20.06 -7.57
C GLU A 154 1.87 21.09 -7.78
N ARG A 155 0.64 20.60 -7.96
CA ARG A 155 -0.57 21.43 -8.08
C ARG A 155 -1.22 21.77 -6.73
N GLY A 156 -0.74 21.19 -5.63
CA GLY A 156 -1.32 21.32 -4.30
C GLY A 156 -1.83 19.98 -3.76
N MET A 157 -2.63 20.03 -2.70
CA MET A 157 -3.23 18.85 -2.08
C MET A 157 -4.38 18.35 -2.96
N MET A 158 -4.23 17.16 -3.53
CA MET A 158 -5.24 16.51 -4.35
C MET A 158 -5.91 15.35 -3.61
N PRO A 159 -7.12 14.89 -4.02
CA PRO A 159 -7.76 13.74 -3.40
C PRO A 159 -6.87 12.48 -3.45
N GLY A 160 -6.74 11.81 -2.32
CA GLY A 160 -6.05 10.53 -2.18
C GLY A 160 -7.03 9.35 -2.27
N ALA A 161 -6.51 8.13 -2.12
CA ALA A 161 -7.31 6.91 -2.13
C ALA A 161 -8.42 6.93 -1.08
N GLY A 162 -8.16 7.46 0.11
CA GLY A 162 -9.16 7.61 1.17
C GLY A 162 -10.36 8.45 0.78
N ALA A 163 -10.17 9.50 -0.05
CA ALA A 163 -11.28 10.31 -0.54
C ALA A 163 -12.17 9.53 -1.52
N LEU A 164 -11.59 8.69 -2.39
CA LEU A 164 -12.36 7.82 -3.29
C LEU A 164 -13.14 6.76 -2.50
N ASN A 165 -12.53 6.19 -1.47
CA ASN A 165 -13.18 5.27 -0.54
C ASN A 165 -14.34 5.94 0.21
N ALA A 166 -14.17 7.18 0.67
CA ALA A 166 -15.19 7.93 1.38
C ALA A 166 -16.44 8.20 0.51
N LEU A 167 -16.27 8.47 -0.79
CA LEU A 167 -17.38 8.59 -1.74
C LEU A 167 -18.21 7.30 -1.78
N ILE A 168 -17.54 6.15 -1.95
CA ILE A 168 -18.20 4.85 -2.03
C ILE A 168 -18.83 4.46 -0.68
N GLU A 169 -18.16 4.73 0.45
CA GLU A 169 -18.73 4.54 1.79
C GLU A 169 -20.02 5.34 1.95
N ALA A 170 -20.02 6.60 1.54
CA ALA A 170 -21.21 7.46 1.62
C ALA A 170 -22.38 6.91 0.77
N ALA A 171 -22.10 6.35 -0.41
CA ALA A 171 -23.09 5.79 -1.32
C ALA A 171 -23.65 4.43 -0.85
N THR A 172 -22.81 3.59 -0.25
CA THR A 172 -23.14 2.21 0.12
C THR A 172 -23.55 2.05 1.59
N ARG A 173 -23.10 2.94 2.47
CA ARG A 173 -23.14 2.83 3.93
C ARG A 173 -22.28 1.68 4.47
N VAL A 174 -21.41 1.12 3.66
CA VAL A 174 -20.46 0.07 4.02
C VAL A 174 -19.09 0.69 4.18
N LYS A 175 -18.43 0.46 5.33
CA LYS A 175 -17.08 0.94 5.57
C LYS A 175 -16.06 0.04 4.89
N PRO A 176 -15.03 0.61 4.25
CA PRO A 176 -13.94 -0.19 3.72
C PRO A 176 -13.09 -0.79 4.85
N THR A 177 -12.54 -1.97 4.60
CA THR A 177 -11.39 -2.48 5.35
C THR A 177 -10.14 -1.81 4.80
N PHE A 178 -9.58 -0.85 5.54
CA PHE A 178 -8.33 -0.21 5.14
C PHE A 178 -7.12 -1.06 5.48
N ILE A 179 -6.27 -1.29 4.47
CA ILE A 179 -5.06 -2.11 4.59
C ILE A 179 -3.87 -1.28 5.06
N GLY A 180 -3.63 -0.15 4.42
CA GLY A 180 -2.47 0.72 4.64
C GLY A 180 -2.41 1.38 6.03
N LYS A 181 -1.26 1.93 6.35
CA LYS A 181 -1.04 2.72 7.59
C LYS A 181 -2.10 3.82 7.74
N PRO A 182 -2.56 4.13 8.96
CA PRO A 182 -2.10 3.67 10.28
C PRO A 182 -2.74 2.35 10.73
N ASN A 183 -3.47 1.64 9.87
CA ASN A 183 -4.12 0.38 10.22
C ASN A 183 -3.10 -0.74 10.49
N ALA A 184 -3.49 -1.67 11.35
CA ALA A 184 -2.59 -2.73 11.79
C ALA A 184 -2.27 -3.75 10.69
N ILE A 185 -3.16 -3.92 9.70
CA ILE A 185 -3.07 -4.99 8.69
C ILE A 185 -1.73 -4.97 7.96
N ILE A 186 -1.36 -3.84 7.35
CA ILE A 186 -0.08 -3.73 6.63
C ILE A 186 1.11 -3.97 7.56
N MET A 187 1.03 -3.49 8.81
CA MET A 187 2.12 -3.65 9.78
C MET A 187 2.27 -5.10 10.22
N ASP A 188 1.16 -5.80 10.47
CA ASP A 188 1.18 -7.20 10.87
C ASP A 188 1.70 -8.11 9.75
N LYS A 189 1.28 -7.84 8.51
CA LYS A 189 1.79 -8.52 7.34
C LYS A 189 3.30 -8.27 7.14
N ALA A 190 3.75 -7.03 7.27
CA ALA A 190 5.16 -6.66 7.17
C ALA A 190 6.02 -7.33 8.26
N ILE A 191 5.52 -7.41 9.50
CA ILE A 191 6.20 -8.11 10.60
C ILE A 191 6.31 -9.60 10.30
N ALA A 192 5.22 -10.22 9.83
CA ALA A 192 5.22 -11.63 9.44
C ALA A 192 6.20 -11.91 8.30
N HIS A 193 6.31 -10.99 7.32
CA HIS A 193 7.26 -11.08 6.22
C HIS A 193 8.72 -11.09 6.69
N LEU A 194 9.05 -10.32 7.74
CA LEU A 194 10.38 -10.37 8.38
C LEU A 194 10.60 -11.59 9.26
N GLY A 195 9.58 -12.40 9.55
CA GLY A 195 9.67 -13.54 10.45
C GLY A 195 9.98 -13.16 11.92
N LEU A 196 9.57 -11.96 12.33
CA LEU A 196 9.83 -11.41 13.67
C LEU A 196 8.52 -11.19 14.45
N GLU A 197 8.64 -10.93 15.76
CA GLU A 197 7.51 -10.57 16.61
C GLU A 197 7.42 -9.05 16.80
N ARG A 198 6.21 -8.54 17.13
CA ARG A 198 5.98 -7.08 17.30
C ARG A 198 6.94 -6.40 18.29
N GLY A 199 7.32 -7.10 19.37
CA GLY A 199 8.25 -6.58 20.38
C GLY A 199 9.71 -6.50 19.91
N GLU A 200 10.05 -7.13 18.79
CA GLU A 200 11.39 -7.18 18.22
C GLU A 200 11.62 -6.12 17.14
N ILE A 201 10.55 -5.39 16.76
CA ILE A 201 10.57 -4.44 15.65
C ILE A 201 10.74 -3.00 16.12
N GLY A 202 11.77 -2.34 15.59
CA GLY A 202 11.88 -0.88 15.59
C GLY A 202 11.09 -0.25 14.44
N ARG A 203 10.57 0.97 14.65
CA ARG A 203 9.88 1.73 13.61
C ARG A 203 10.62 3.03 13.37
N ALA A 204 10.97 3.30 12.11
CA ALA A 204 11.43 4.59 11.67
C ALA A 204 10.29 5.28 10.92
N HIS A 205 9.70 6.27 11.57
CA HIS A 205 8.65 7.14 11.03
C HIS A 205 8.84 8.52 11.65
N VAL A 206 8.78 9.56 10.81
CA VAL A 206 8.87 10.96 11.25
C VAL A 206 7.47 11.57 11.25
#